data_542b6b2b18fec855345f2b0dd9ff84ae
#
_entry.id   542b6b2b18fec855345f2b0dd9ff84ae
#
_cell.length_a   1.000
_cell.length_b   1.000
_cell.length_c   1.000
_cell.angle_alpha   90.00
_cell.angle_beta   90.00
_cell.angle_gamma   90.00
#
_symmetry.space_group_name_H-M   'P 1'
#
loop_
_entity.id
_entity.type
_entity.pdbx_description
1 polymer ?
#
loop_
_entity_poly.entity_id
_entity_poly.type
_entity_poly.pdbx_seq_one_letter_code
_entity_poly.pdbx_strand_id
1 'polypeptide(L)'
;RQTLSGFIQTAVLLLAEAVDQLILQAFRKDDYAVKYAVEPLLEGSGPLANLSVRLKLIYALGVISRDEYEDVELLVALNNELEQEKTVYSFTDDEVLGPISMLHSMTALPPPPTLHMPEDVVDDALRTMQEQRYQQMVRSALVLSITDLITRLENKKAF
;
A
#
# COMPACT_ATOMS: atom_id res chain seq x y z
N ARG A 1 17.99 1.06 -7.55
CA ARG A 1 17.15 1.57 -6.44
C ARG A 1 15.77 1.92 -6.94
N GLN A 2 14.78 1.39 -6.25
CA GLN A 2 13.40 1.76 -6.56
C GLN A 2 13.11 3.18 -6.09
N THR A 3 12.49 3.96 -6.96
CA THR A 3 11.92 5.25 -6.57
C THR A 3 10.70 5.02 -5.67
N LEU A 4 10.27 6.05 -4.96
CA LEU A 4 9.03 5.96 -4.17
C LEU A 4 7.86 5.51 -5.05
N SER A 5 7.70 6.12 -6.22
CA SER A 5 6.62 5.78 -7.14
C SER A 5 6.67 4.31 -7.55
N GLY A 6 7.84 3.81 -7.94
CA GLY A 6 8.03 2.41 -8.28
C GLY A 6 7.76 1.46 -7.12
N PHE A 7 8.17 1.85 -5.92
CA PHE A 7 7.93 1.08 -4.70
C PHE A 7 6.43 0.96 -4.41
N ILE A 8 5.70 2.07 -4.42
CA ILE A 8 4.25 2.09 -4.16
C ILE A 8 3.50 1.31 -5.24
N GLN A 9 3.90 1.48 -6.51
CA GLN A 9 3.30 0.74 -7.62
C GLN A 9 3.45 -0.77 -7.41
N THR A 10 4.64 -1.24 -7.06
CA THR A 10 4.90 -2.66 -6.78
C THR A 10 4.04 -3.14 -5.60
N ALA A 11 3.95 -2.35 -4.54
CA ALA A 11 3.14 -2.69 -3.37
C ALA A 11 1.67 -2.85 -3.75
N VAL A 12 1.13 -1.93 -4.56
CA VAL A 12 -0.27 -2.00 -5.00
C VAL A 12 -0.50 -3.22 -5.89
N LEU A 13 0.45 -3.57 -6.76
CA LEU A 13 0.34 -4.78 -7.58
C LEU A 13 0.28 -6.04 -6.71
N LEU A 14 1.12 -6.13 -5.68
CA LEU A 14 1.11 -7.28 -4.77
C LEU A 14 -0.19 -7.35 -3.95
N LEU A 15 -0.71 -6.20 -3.53
CA LEU A 15 -1.99 -6.13 -2.84
C LEU A 15 -3.13 -6.54 -3.77
N ALA A 16 -3.07 -6.12 -5.03
CA ALA A 16 -4.06 -6.51 -6.04
C ALA A 16 -4.07 -8.03 -6.24
N GLU A 17 -2.90 -8.67 -6.29
CA GLU A 17 -2.82 -10.12 -6.38
C GLU A 17 -3.46 -10.79 -5.18
N ALA A 18 -3.19 -10.29 -3.96
CA ALA A 18 -3.77 -10.85 -2.75
C ALA A 18 -5.30 -10.69 -2.74
N VAL A 19 -5.81 -9.55 -3.17
CA VAL A 19 -7.25 -9.31 -3.30
C VAL A 19 -7.86 -10.25 -4.34
N ASP A 20 -7.18 -10.44 -5.47
CA ASP A 20 -7.66 -11.35 -6.52
C ASP A 20 -7.78 -12.79 -6.00
N GLN A 21 -6.80 -13.25 -5.22
CA GLN A 21 -6.86 -14.58 -4.62
C GLN A 21 -8.06 -14.72 -3.67
N LEU A 22 -8.34 -13.68 -2.90
CA LEU A 22 -9.50 -13.70 -2.00
C LEU A 22 -10.81 -13.71 -2.78
N ILE A 23 -10.91 -12.95 -3.86
CA ILE A 23 -12.09 -12.95 -4.74
C ILE A 23 -12.31 -14.34 -5.32
N LEU A 24 -11.25 -14.98 -5.82
CA LEU A 24 -11.36 -16.32 -6.38
C LEU A 24 -11.80 -17.36 -5.34
N GLN A 25 -11.34 -17.19 -4.08
CA GLN A 25 -11.75 -18.06 -2.99
C GLN A 25 -13.23 -17.90 -2.62
N ALA A 26 -13.79 -16.72 -2.85
CA ALA A 26 -15.18 -16.44 -2.54
C ALA A 26 -16.16 -17.13 -3.49
N PHE A 27 -15.69 -17.54 -4.66
CA PHE A 27 -16.53 -18.22 -5.65
C PHE A 27 -16.50 -19.72 -5.44
N ARG A 28 -17.55 -20.40 -5.94
CA ARG A 28 -17.66 -21.85 -5.84
C ARG A 28 -16.54 -22.52 -6.64
N LYS A 29 -15.80 -23.41 -6.01
CA LYS A 29 -14.64 -24.08 -6.63
C LYS A 29 -14.97 -25.45 -7.20
N ASP A 30 -16.08 -26.03 -6.77
CA ASP A 30 -16.50 -27.37 -7.11
C ASP A 30 -17.36 -27.45 -8.40
N ASP A 31 -17.73 -26.30 -8.93
CA ASP A 31 -18.56 -26.22 -10.13
C ASP A 31 -17.72 -25.65 -11.28
N TYR A 32 -17.52 -26.48 -12.29
CA TYR A 32 -16.73 -26.11 -13.48
C TYR A 32 -17.33 -24.91 -14.21
N ALA A 33 -18.64 -24.74 -14.19
CA ALA A 33 -19.33 -23.64 -14.87
C ALA A 33 -19.05 -22.28 -14.22
N VAL A 34 -18.62 -22.25 -12.95
CA VAL A 34 -18.33 -21.00 -12.24
C VAL A 34 -17.23 -20.22 -12.94
N LYS A 35 -16.23 -20.89 -13.50
CA LYS A 35 -15.15 -20.24 -14.23
C LYS A 35 -15.70 -19.35 -15.35
N TYR A 36 -16.65 -19.87 -16.13
CA TYR A 36 -17.26 -19.14 -17.24
C TYR A 36 -18.12 -17.97 -16.78
N ALA A 37 -18.73 -18.09 -15.62
CA ALA A 37 -19.52 -17.01 -15.04
C ALA A 37 -18.65 -15.91 -14.44
N VAL A 38 -17.50 -16.26 -13.88
CA VAL A 38 -16.62 -15.35 -13.14
C VAL A 38 -15.68 -14.57 -14.07
N GLU A 39 -15.12 -15.22 -15.09
CA GLU A 39 -14.16 -14.57 -15.99
C GLU A 39 -14.69 -13.25 -16.56
N PRO A 40 -15.91 -13.17 -17.11
CA PRO A 40 -16.42 -11.90 -17.64
C PRO A 40 -16.57 -10.81 -16.57
N LEU A 41 -16.74 -11.17 -15.31
CA LEU A 41 -16.83 -10.20 -14.22
C LEU A 41 -15.49 -9.58 -13.88
N LEU A 42 -14.39 -10.34 -14.05
CA LEU A 42 -13.05 -9.93 -13.65
C LEU A 42 -12.24 -9.29 -14.76
N GLU A 43 -12.60 -9.54 -16.01
CA GLU A 43 -11.81 -9.12 -17.16
C GLU A 43 -12.44 -7.93 -17.91
N GLY A 44 -11.57 -7.13 -18.53
CA GLY A 44 -11.97 -6.05 -19.43
C GLY A 44 -12.84 -5.00 -18.79
N SER A 45 -14.07 -4.86 -19.27
CA SER A 45 -15.07 -3.93 -18.77
C SER A 45 -16.02 -4.55 -17.74
N GLY A 46 -15.71 -5.74 -17.24
CA GLY A 46 -16.55 -6.42 -16.25
C GLY A 46 -16.66 -5.62 -14.94
N PRO A 47 -17.76 -5.83 -14.19
CA PRO A 47 -17.99 -5.06 -12.96
C PRO A 47 -16.95 -5.26 -11.87
N LEU A 48 -16.23 -6.38 -11.87
CA LEU A 48 -15.18 -6.67 -10.88
C LEU A 48 -13.77 -6.49 -11.44
N ALA A 49 -13.62 -5.86 -12.61
CA ALA A 49 -12.31 -5.64 -13.22
C ALA A 49 -11.48 -4.59 -12.49
N ASN A 50 -12.12 -3.69 -11.76
CA ASN A 50 -11.46 -2.64 -11.01
C ASN A 50 -11.10 -3.12 -9.59
N LEU A 51 -9.85 -2.90 -9.18
CA LEU A 51 -9.38 -3.29 -7.86
C LEU A 51 -10.24 -2.68 -6.74
N SER A 52 -10.62 -1.41 -6.88
CA SER A 52 -11.45 -0.74 -5.87
C SER A 52 -12.79 -1.45 -5.67
N VAL A 53 -13.42 -1.92 -6.75
CA VAL A 53 -14.68 -2.64 -6.67
C VAL A 53 -14.50 -4.00 -6.00
N ARG A 54 -13.46 -4.74 -6.39
CA ARG A 54 -13.14 -6.03 -5.77
C ARG A 54 -12.86 -5.88 -4.28
N LEU A 55 -12.13 -4.84 -3.91
CA LEU A 55 -11.80 -4.55 -2.52
C LEU A 55 -13.07 -4.28 -1.70
N LYS A 56 -13.99 -3.47 -2.25
CA LYS A 56 -15.26 -3.19 -1.59
C LYS A 56 -16.10 -4.45 -1.40
N LEU A 57 -16.07 -5.32 -2.40
CA LEU A 57 -16.82 -6.57 -2.33
C LEU A 57 -16.32 -7.47 -1.19
N ILE A 58 -15.02 -7.72 -1.10
CA ILE A 58 -14.47 -8.58 -0.05
C ILE A 58 -14.63 -7.95 1.34
N TYR A 59 -14.62 -6.63 1.43
CA TYR A 59 -14.95 -5.96 2.68
C TYR A 59 -16.43 -6.15 3.04
N ALA A 60 -17.32 -5.95 2.09
CA ALA A 60 -18.75 -6.12 2.31
C ALA A 60 -19.11 -7.55 2.70
N LEU A 61 -18.38 -8.53 2.18
CA LEU A 61 -18.56 -9.95 2.51
C LEU A 61 -17.94 -10.34 3.86
N GLY A 62 -17.24 -9.41 4.52
CA GLY A 62 -16.62 -9.67 5.80
C GLY A 62 -15.32 -10.46 5.73
N VAL A 63 -14.71 -10.56 4.55
CA VAL A 63 -13.46 -11.30 4.36
C VAL A 63 -12.28 -10.54 4.96
N ILE A 64 -12.28 -9.23 4.82
CA ILE A 64 -11.23 -8.37 5.37
C ILE A 64 -11.82 -7.42 6.40
N SER A 65 -10.97 -6.95 7.32
CA SER A 65 -11.37 -5.99 8.34
C SER A 65 -11.45 -4.58 7.74
N ARG A 66 -12.09 -3.68 8.49
CA ARG A 66 -12.15 -2.27 8.12
C ARG A 66 -10.76 -1.65 8.01
N ASP A 67 -9.87 -1.99 8.96
CA ASP A 67 -8.49 -1.45 8.97
C ASP A 67 -7.74 -1.90 7.72
N GLU A 68 -7.85 -3.16 7.35
CA GLU A 68 -7.24 -3.70 6.15
C GLU A 68 -7.79 -3.03 4.89
N TYR A 69 -9.10 -2.86 4.83
CA TYR A 69 -9.76 -2.18 3.73
C TYR A 69 -9.26 -0.74 3.57
N GLU A 70 -9.23 0.01 4.66
CA GLU A 70 -8.80 1.41 4.64
C GLU A 70 -7.32 1.53 4.26
N ASP A 71 -6.47 0.62 4.74
CA ASP A 71 -5.05 0.64 4.39
C ASP A 71 -4.83 0.40 2.90
N VAL A 72 -5.52 -0.59 2.31
CA VAL A 72 -5.39 -0.85 0.87
C VAL A 72 -5.91 0.34 0.06
N GLU A 73 -7.06 0.90 0.44
CA GLU A 73 -7.61 2.08 -0.26
C GLU A 73 -6.65 3.26 -0.23
N LEU A 74 -6.01 3.48 0.91
CA LEU A 74 -5.06 4.58 1.07
C LEU A 74 -3.85 4.40 0.16
N LEU A 75 -3.30 3.19 0.10
CA LEU A 75 -2.16 2.89 -0.76
C LEU A 75 -2.52 3.01 -2.24
N VAL A 76 -3.70 2.57 -2.63
CA VAL A 76 -4.20 2.72 -4.01
C VAL A 76 -4.35 4.20 -4.37
N ALA A 77 -4.92 4.99 -3.47
CA ALA A 77 -5.09 6.43 -3.68
C ALA A 77 -3.74 7.14 -3.80
N LEU A 78 -2.78 6.78 -2.94
CA LEU A 78 -1.44 7.33 -2.99
C LEU A 78 -0.76 7.00 -4.32
N ASN A 79 -0.88 5.75 -4.77
CA ASN A 79 -0.32 5.34 -6.05
C ASN A 79 -0.90 6.15 -7.21
N ASN A 80 -2.23 6.36 -7.20
CA ASN A 80 -2.89 7.13 -8.24
C ASN A 80 -2.40 8.59 -8.26
N GLU A 81 -2.24 9.19 -7.09
CA GLU A 81 -1.72 10.56 -7.00
C GLU A 81 -0.29 10.67 -7.52
N LEU A 82 0.57 9.71 -7.16
CA LEU A 82 1.96 9.70 -7.61
C LEU A 82 2.07 9.50 -9.12
N GLU A 83 1.15 8.75 -9.73
CA GLU A 83 1.13 8.56 -11.18
C GLU A 83 0.67 9.81 -11.92
N GLN A 84 -0.26 10.56 -11.34
CA GLN A 84 -0.83 11.76 -11.98
C GLN A 84 0.08 12.97 -11.86
N GLU A 85 0.85 13.05 -10.79
CA GLU A 85 1.71 14.18 -10.57
C GLU A 85 3.08 13.99 -11.23
N LYS A 86 3.58 15.07 -11.83
CA LYS A 86 4.89 15.08 -12.49
C LYS A 86 6.03 15.29 -11.50
N THR A 87 5.73 15.64 -10.26
CA THR A 87 6.72 15.87 -9.23
C THR A 87 7.22 14.56 -8.65
N VAL A 88 8.54 14.43 -8.52
CA VAL A 88 9.14 13.25 -7.89
C VAL A 88 9.19 13.50 -6.38
N TYR A 89 8.43 12.71 -5.63
CA TYR A 89 8.40 12.81 -4.17
C TYR A 89 9.37 11.83 -3.54
N SER A 90 9.87 12.19 -2.38
CA SER A 90 10.67 11.29 -1.53
C SER A 90 9.79 10.69 -0.44
N PHE A 91 10.30 9.65 0.23
CA PHE A 91 9.58 9.00 1.34
C PHE A 91 9.28 9.95 2.50
N THR A 92 10.03 11.04 2.62
CA THR A 92 9.93 11.98 3.74
C THR A 92 9.21 13.27 3.41
N ASP A 93 8.73 13.43 2.19
CA ASP A 93 7.93 14.61 1.83
C ASP A 93 6.57 14.55 2.54
N ASP A 94 6.07 15.72 2.95
CA ASP A 94 4.82 15.80 3.72
C ASP A 94 3.64 15.16 2.98
N GLU A 95 3.60 15.29 1.67
CA GLU A 95 2.57 14.74 0.80
C GLU A 95 2.54 13.20 0.85
N VAL A 96 3.66 12.59 1.26
CA VAL A 96 3.80 11.14 1.40
C VAL A 96 3.69 10.74 2.86
N LEU A 97 4.38 11.45 3.77
CA LEU A 97 4.36 11.13 5.20
C LEU A 97 2.98 11.24 5.81
N GLY A 98 2.19 12.25 5.38
CA GLY A 98 0.83 12.42 5.87
C GLY A 98 -0.01 11.17 5.65
N PRO A 99 -0.20 10.73 4.39
CA PRO A 99 -0.94 9.51 4.11
C PRO A 99 -0.36 8.27 4.79
N ILE A 100 0.96 8.07 4.74
CA ILE A 100 1.61 6.90 5.32
C ILE A 100 1.33 6.79 6.82
N SER A 101 1.34 7.93 7.52
CA SER A 101 1.09 7.96 8.95
C SER A 101 -0.32 7.53 9.33
N MET A 102 -1.25 7.53 8.36
CA MET A 102 -2.64 7.13 8.58
C MET A 102 -2.85 5.62 8.39
N LEU A 103 -1.85 4.88 7.94
CA LEU A 103 -1.97 3.43 7.79
C LEU A 103 -2.12 2.76 9.16
N HIS A 104 -3.14 1.93 9.30
CA HIS A 104 -3.37 1.16 10.53
C HIS A 104 -2.27 0.14 10.79
N SER A 105 -1.69 -0.41 9.72
CA SER A 105 -0.58 -1.36 9.83
C SER A 105 0.74 -0.69 10.24
N MET A 106 0.80 0.63 10.19
CA MET A 106 1.97 1.38 10.60
C MET A 106 1.97 1.57 12.11
N THR A 107 2.82 0.83 12.82
CA THR A 107 2.85 0.87 14.28
C THR A 107 3.55 2.09 14.83
N ALA A 108 4.60 2.56 14.17
CA ALA A 108 5.31 3.77 14.57
C ALA A 108 6.14 4.30 13.42
N LEU A 109 5.90 5.54 13.04
CA LEU A 109 6.82 6.26 12.18
C LEU A 109 7.91 6.87 13.05
N PRO A 110 9.20 6.74 12.66
CA PRO A 110 10.25 7.42 13.39
C PRO A 110 10.04 8.93 13.36
N PRO A 111 10.33 9.65 14.46
CA PRO A 111 10.19 11.11 14.45
C PRO A 111 11.23 11.74 13.52
N PRO A 112 10.91 12.90 12.92
CA PRO A 112 11.88 13.58 12.08
C PRO A 112 13.12 13.95 12.89
N PRO A 113 14.30 13.92 12.27
CA PRO A 113 15.52 14.24 12.98
C PRO A 113 15.52 15.72 13.42
N THR A 114 15.73 15.93 14.71
CA THR A 114 15.90 17.28 15.23
C THR A 114 17.39 17.54 15.38
N LEU A 115 17.87 18.47 14.59
CA LEU A 115 19.26 18.90 14.69
C LEU A 115 19.36 19.99 15.75
N HIS A 116 19.74 19.59 16.96
CA HIS A 116 20.08 20.54 18.03
C HIS A 116 21.54 20.96 17.87
N MET A 117 21.83 21.65 16.77
CA MET A 117 23.15 22.22 16.59
C MET A 117 23.09 23.73 16.63
N PRO A 118 24.05 24.41 17.27
CA PRO A 118 24.15 25.85 17.14
C PRO A 118 24.28 26.22 15.64
N GLU A 119 23.64 27.30 15.24
CA GLU A 119 23.60 27.72 13.84
C GLU A 119 25.00 27.84 13.21
N ASP A 120 26.00 28.06 14.02
CA ASP A 120 27.39 28.27 13.58
C ASP A 120 28.11 26.96 13.20
N VAL A 121 27.49 25.78 13.47
CA VAL A 121 28.17 24.49 13.29
C VAL A 121 27.33 23.56 12.40
N VAL A 122 26.48 24.12 11.54
CA VAL A 122 25.68 23.31 10.65
C VAL A 122 26.54 22.76 9.53
N ASP A 123 26.94 21.50 9.66
CA ASP A 123 27.63 20.78 8.62
C ASP A 123 26.56 20.22 7.65
N ASP A 124 26.60 20.70 6.41
CA ASP A 124 25.66 20.23 5.37
C ASP A 124 25.78 18.73 5.13
N ALA A 125 26.98 18.18 5.25
CA ALA A 125 27.19 16.74 5.10
C ALA A 125 26.48 15.95 6.20
N LEU A 126 26.51 16.42 7.45
CA LEU A 126 25.83 15.76 8.55
C LEU A 126 24.32 15.83 8.38
N ARG A 127 23.80 16.99 7.96
CA ARG A 127 22.38 17.18 7.69
C ARG A 127 21.92 16.21 6.60
N THR A 128 22.66 16.10 5.50
CA THR A 128 22.36 15.19 4.40
C THR A 128 22.35 13.74 4.88
N MET A 129 23.32 13.35 5.70
CA MET A 129 23.37 11.99 6.26
C MET A 129 22.15 11.70 7.12
N GLN A 130 21.70 12.65 7.93
CA GLN A 130 20.55 12.47 8.80
C GLN A 130 19.25 12.36 8.00
N GLU A 131 19.12 13.17 6.95
CA GLU A 131 17.96 13.09 6.05
C GLU A 131 17.90 11.75 5.33
N GLN A 132 19.04 11.26 4.83
CA GLN A 132 19.12 9.96 4.16
C GLN A 132 18.78 8.83 5.13
N ARG A 133 19.28 8.91 6.36
CA ARG A 133 18.97 7.93 7.40
C ARG A 133 17.49 7.91 7.73
N TYR A 134 16.89 9.09 7.84
CA TYR A 134 15.47 9.21 8.12
C TYR A 134 14.64 8.61 6.98
N GLN A 135 15.01 8.90 5.72
CA GLN A 135 14.33 8.31 4.56
C GLN A 135 14.40 6.78 4.59
N GLN A 136 15.55 6.21 4.94
CA GLN A 136 15.70 4.77 5.05
C GLN A 136 14.86 4.18 6.17
N MET A 137 14.75 4.88 7.30
CA MET A 137 13.91 4.45 8.41
C MET A 137 12.43 4.46 8.05
N VAL A 138 11.97 5.50 7.37
CA VAL A 138 10.59 5.60 6.89
C VAL A 138 10.31 4.49 5.87
N ARG A 139 11.22 4.29 4.93
CA ARG A 139 11.09 3.22 3.93
C ARG A 139 11.01 1.86 4.59
N SER A 140 11.86 1.58 5.56
CA SER A 140 11.86 0.30 6.27
C SER A 140 10.56 0.09 7.03
N ALA A 141 10.06 1.12 7.71
CA ALA A 141 8.78 1.05 8.41
C ALA A 141 7.63 0.78 7.44
N LEU A 142 7.66 1.41 6.29
CA LEU A 142 6.64 1.22 5.26
C LEU A 142 6.71 -0.19 4.66
N VAL A 143 7.91 -0.71 4.40
CA VAL A 143 8.10 -2.08 3.91
C VAL A 143 7.51 -3.08 4.90
N LEU A 144 7.79 -2.91 6.19
CA LEU A 144 7.26 -3.79 7.22
C LEU A 144 5.73 -3.72 7.29
N SER A 145 5.17 -2.52 7.22
CA SER A 145 3.72 -2.33 7.27
C SER A 145 3.02 -2.98 6.08
N ILE A 146 3.55 -2.77 4.88
CA ILE A 146 2.98 -3.33 3.66
C ILE A 146 3.13 -4.85 3.64
N THR A 147 4.29 -5.36 4.06
CA THR A 147 4.53 -6.81 4.15
C THR A 147 3.54 -7.45 5.13
N ASP A 148 3.34 -6.83 6.28
CA ASP A 148 2.36 -7.30 7.26
C ASP A 148 0.95 -7.33 6.67
N LEU A 149 0.56 -6.26 5.97
CA LEU A 149 -0.76 -6.17 5.33
C LEU A 149 -0.93 -7.27 4.28
N ILE A 150 0.04 -7.46 3.40
CA ILE A 150 0.01 -8.50 2.37
C ILE A 150 -0.09 -9.88 3.01
N THR A 151 0.71 -10.14 4.04
CA THR A 151 0.70 -11.42 4.74
C THR A 151 -0.66 -11.69 5.37
N ARG A 152 -1.27 -10.68 5.99
CA ARG A 152 -2.62 -10.81 6.54
C ARG A 152 -3.64 -11.18 5.48
N LEU A 153 -3.59 -10.52 4.32
CA LEU A 153 -4.52 -10.81 3.23
C LEU A 153 -4.29 -12.21 2.67
N GLU A 154 -3.04 -12.64 2.52
CA GLU A 154 -2.71 -13.98 2.01
C GLU A 154 -3.18 -15.07 2.95
N ASN A 155 -3.20 -14.82 4.25
CA ASN A 155 -3.61 -15.79 5.27
C ASN A 155 -5.12 -15.78 5.53
N LYS A 156 -5.87 -14.86 4.92
CA LYS A 156 -7.33 -14.85 5.04
C LYS A 156 -7.92 -16.04 4.32
N LYS A 157 -8.99 -16.57 4.89
CA LYS A 157 -9.79 -17.59 4.24
C LYS A 157 -11.17 -17.00 3.97
N ALA A 158 -11.52 -16.90 2.68
CA ALA A 158 -12.86 -16.49 2.26
C ALA A 158 -13.77 -17.70 2.33
N PHE A 159 -14.51 -17.84 3.41
CA PHE A 159 -15.44 -18.97 3.64
C PHE A 159 -14.76 -20.31 3.84
#